data_cb0586315b8ef4bc6c74edfd4678b7c4
#
_entry.id   cb0586315b8ef4bc6c74edfd4678b7c4
#
_cell.length_a   1.000
_cell.length_b   1.000
_cell.length_c   1.000
_cell.angle_alpha   90.00
_cell.angle_beta   90.00
_cell.angle_gamma   90.00
#
_symmetry.space_group_name_H-M   'P 1'
#
loop_
_entity.id
_entity.type
_entity.pdbx_description
1 polymer ?
#
loop_
_entity_poly.entity_id
_entity_poly.type
_entity_poly.pdbx_seq_one_letter_code
_entity_poly.pdbx_strand_id
1 'polypeptide(L)'
;MKRRHVLTLIAGFTAIGALPVNAQILNINDAINKAGSLRMLSQRMPKAYLSIGLNVAPEKSQLVMNESMARFDRQLVELSAFSPLPDIKSTYAQLEALWGQYKSALVGQIPRRENVAALIELDAKVLELANKGASQLTQASGRPLSRLVNMSGRQRMLSQRTAKFYLAKAWNAPVAQADTEMQKARTEFTAALDTLETAPEATPQIKQELELARQQWVFFELALANVNRSVRSAENVFLASENVLSIMEKVTVMYARLAG
;
A
#
# COMPACT_ATOMS: atom_id res chain seq x y z
N MET A 1 37.50 2.52 -68.61
CA MET A 1 37.39 1.68 -67.41
C MET A 1 37.51 2.59 -66.17
N LYS A 2 36.41 2.93 -65.51
CA LYS A 2 36.43 3.73 -64.28
C LYS A 2 35.84 2.89 -63.16
N ARG A 3 36.65 2.49 -62.17
CA ARG A 3 36.23 1.74 -60.97
C ARG A 3 35.61 2.73 -60.00
N ARG A 4 34.34 2.52 -59.59
CA ARG A 4 33.64 3.21 -58.50
C ARG A 4 33.86 2.43 -57.24
N HIS A 5 34.54 3.02 -56.24
CA HIS A 5 34.59 2.50 -54.88
C HIS A 5 33.31 2.92 -54.13
N VAL A 6 32.56 1.91 -53.68
CA VAL A 6 31.42 2.10 -52.77
C VAL A 6 31.96 2.02 -51.33
N LEU A 7 31.94 3.13 -50.62
CA LEU A 7 32.22 3.18 -49.19
C LEU A 7 30.94 2.83 -48.42
N THR A 8 30.94 1.67 -47.76
CA THR A 8 29.89 1.25 -46.85
C THR A 8 30.16 1.85 -45.46
N LEU A 9 29.36 2.84 -45.05
CA LEU A 9 29.38 3.37 -43.69
C LEU A 9 28.58 2.40 -42.79
N ILE A 10 29.29 1.71 -41.89
CA ILE A 10 28.67 0.94 -40.80
C ILE A 10 28.39 1.93 -39.67
N ALA A 11 27.15 2.33 -39.52
CA ALA A 11 26.67 3.07 -38.35
C ALA A 11 26.53 2.11 -37.15
N GLY A 12 27.52 2.15 -36.25
CA GLY A 12 27.44 1.43 -34.97
C GLY A 12 26.40 2.05 -34.06
N PHE A 13 25.28 1.40 -33.88
CA PHE A 13 24.29 1.73 -32.83
C PHE A 13 24.85 1.24 -31.49
N THR A 14 25.41 2.15 -30.71
CA THR A 14 25.67 1.92 -29.28
C THR A 14 24.37 1.99 -28.55
N ALA A 15 23.73 0.87 -28.24
CA ALA A 15 22.65 0.78 -27.31
C ALA A 15 23.19 1.14 -25.90
N ILE A 16 22.98 2.38 -25.47
CA ILE A 16 23.16 2.78 -24.08
C ILE A 16 22.03 2.10 -23.32
N GLY A 17 22.32 0.92 -22.78
CA GLY A 17 21.43 0.24 -21.85
C GLY A 17 21.22 1.15 -20.63
N ALA A 18 20.02 1.75 -20.50
CA ALA A 18 19.61 2.39 -19.26
C ALA A 18 19.62 1.31 -18.17
N LEU A 19 20.64 1.33 -17.33
CA LEU A 19 20.65 0.52 -16.11
C LEU A 19 19.41 0.92 -15.30
N PRO A 20 18.62 -0.05 -14.82
CA PRO A 20 17.50 0.27 -13.94
C PRO A 20 18.07 1.01 -12.73
N VAL A 21 17.62 2.25 -12.51
CA VAL A 21 17.86 2.96 -11.24
C VAL A 21 17.10 2.17 -10.18
N ASN A 22 17.76 1.18 -9.59
CA ASN A 22 17.24 0.51 -8.41
C ASN A 22 17.19 1.58 -7.32
N ALA A 23 16.01 1.96 -6.90
CA ALA A 23 15.80 2.82 -5.74
C ALA A 23 16.26 2.05 -4.50
N GLN A 24 17.55 2.19 -4.17
CA GLN A 24 18.17 1.50 -3.06
C GLN A 24 17.56 1.99 -1.74
N ILE A 25 17.34 1.08 -0.80
CA ILE A 25 16.96 1.45 0.57
C ILE A 25 18.13 2.20 1.21
N LEU A 26 17.85 3.42 1.67
CA LEU A 26 18.89 4.33 2.19
C LEU A 26 19.32 3.98 3.62
N ASN A 27 18.36 3.60 4.46
CA ASN A 27 18.55 3.25 5.86
C ASN A 27 17.37 2.41 6.38
N ILE A 28 17.46 1.99 7.66
CA ILE A 28 16.44 1.13 8.27
C ILE A 28 15.06 1.81 8.37
N ASN A 29 14.98 3.14 8.47
CA ASN A 29 13.70 3.85 8.53
C ASN A 29 13.03 3.95 7.16
N ASP A 30 13.80 4.07 6.09
CA ASP A 30 13.32 3.91 4.72
C ASP A 30 12.80 2.47 4.49
N ALA A 31 13.51 1.46 5.00
CA ALA A 31 13.04 0.07 4.98
C ALA A 31 11.71 -0.10 5.72
N ILE A 32 11.57 0.47 6.92
CA ILE A 32 10.32 0.42 7.71
C ILE A 32 9.18 1.12 6.96
N ASN A 33 9.43 2.26 6.34
CA ASN A 33 8.45 2.97 5.52
C ASN A 33 7.99 2.13 4.32
N LYS A 34 8.92 1.51 3.58
CA LYS A 34 8.62 0.63 2.43
C LYS A 34 7.89 -0.63 2.88
N ALA A 35 8.29 -1.23 3.99
CA ALA A 35 7.58 -2.37 4.60
C ALA A 35 6.13 -2.00 5.00
N GLY A 36 5.96 -0.82 5.60
CA GLY A 36 4.64 -0.25 5.86
C GLY A 36 3.81 -0.02 4.60
N SER A 37 4.48 0.36 3.50
CA SER A 37 3.84 0.49 2.19
C SER A 37 3.36 -0.86 1.64
N LEU A 38 4.09 -1.96 1.80
CA LEU A 38 3.61 -3.30 1.39
C LEU A 38 2.30 -3.68 2.10
N ARG A 39 2.18 -3.38 3.40
CA ARG A 39 0.90 -3.57 4.15
C ARG A 39 -0.25 -2.79 3.53
N MET A 40 -0.02 -1.52 3.22
CA MET A 40 -1.01 -0.65 2.61
C MET A 40 -1.40 -1.13 1.21
N LEU A 41 -0.41 -1.47 0.39
CA LEU A 41 -0.62 -1.92 -0.98
C LEU A 41 -1.41 -3.24 -1.01
N SER A 42 -1.15 -4.17 -0.08
CA SER A 42 -1.93 -5.41 0.03
C SER A 42 -3.42 -5.13 0.23
N GLN A 43 -3.79 -4.08 0.97
CA GLN A 43 -5.19 -3.69 1.20
C GLN A 43 -5.77 -2.82 0.07
N ARG A 44 -4.92 -2.01 -0.57
CA ARG A 44 -5.34 -1.11 -1.66
C ARG A 44 -5.70 -1.88 -2.92
N MET A 45 -5.00 -2.98 -3.22
CA MET A 45 -5.28 -3.80 -4.40
C MET A 45 -6.66 -4.47 -4.35
N PRO A 46 -7.05 -5.22 -3.30
CA PRO A 46 -8.40 -5.80 -3.24
C PRO A 46 -9.49 -4.74 -3.11
N LYS A 47 -9.21 -3.57 -2.50
CA LYS A 47 -10.13 -2.42 -2.57
C LYS A 47 -10.39 -2.01 -4.03
N ALA A 48 -9.34 -1.88 -4.85
CA ALA A 48 -9.47 -1.57 -6.27
C ALA A 48 -10.20 -2.68 -7.05
N TYR A 49 -9.90 -3.95 -6.77
CA TYR A 49 -10.61 -5.10 -7.35
C TYR A 49 -12.13 -5.01 -7.10
N LEU A 50 -12.52 -4.77 -5.85
CA LEU A 50 -13.94 -4.61 -5.48
C LEU A 50 -14.58 -3.39 -6.16
N SER A 51 -13.86 -2.28 -6.27
CA SER A 51 -14.35 -1.08 -6.96
C SER A 51 -14.59 -1.31 -8.44
N ILE A 52 -13.70 -2.03 -9.12
CA ILE A 52 -13.85 -2.41 -10.54
C ILE A 52 -15.09 -3.30 -10.69
N GLY A 53 -15.26 -4.32 -9.84
CA GLY A 53 -16.41 -5.22 -9.86
C GLY A 53 -17.75 -4.53 -9.58
N LEU A 54 -17.75 -3.47 -8.77
CA LEU A 54 -18.90 -2.61 -8.48
C LEU A 54 -19.12 -1.52 -9.53
N ASN A 55 -18.27 -1.40 -10.53
CA ASN A 55 -18.26 -0.30 -11.50
C ASN A 55 -18.12 1.09 -10.81
N VAL A 56 -17.34 1.16 -9.74
CA VAL A 56 -17.03 2.37 -8.96
C VAL A 56 -15.76 3.00 -9.52
N ALA A 57 -15.86 4.20 -10.12
CA ALA A 57 -14.75 4.93 -10.72
C ALA A 57 -13.80 3.98 -11.49
N PRO A 58 -14.26 3.21 -12.48
CA PRO A 58 -13.57 2.04 -13.03
C PRO A 58 -12.17 2.37 -13.57
N GLU A 59 -12.00 3.46 -14.28
CA GLU A 59 -10.70 3.89 -14.82
C GLU A 59 -9.70 4.21 -13.70
N LYS A 60 -10.14 4.97 -12.68
CA LYS A 60 -9.33 5.31 -11.52
C LYS A 60 -8.98 4.07 -10.69
N SER A 61 -9.94 3.17 -10.53
CA SER A 61 -9.75 1.91 -9.79
C SER A 61 -8.75 1.00 -10.52
N GLN A 62 -8.78 0.94 -11.84
CA GLN A 62 -7.81 0.21 -12.64
C GLN A 62 -6.40 0.82 -12.54
N LEU A 63 -6.29 2.14 -12.57
CA LEU A 63 -5.03 2.84 -12.37
C LEU A 63 -4.45 2.54 -10.97
N VAL A 64 -5.27 2.66 -9.92
CA VAL A 64 -4.91 2.33 -8.53
C VAL A 64 -4.41 0.88 -8.40
N MET A 65 -5.06 -0.07 -9.08
CA MET A 65 -4.64 -1.47 -9.11
C MET A 65 -3.24 -1.61 -9.71
N ASN A 66 -3.04 -1.08 -10.92
CA ASN A 66 -1.80 -1.22 -11.67
C ASN A 66 -0.61 -0.57 -10.96
N GLU A 67 -0.80 0.66 -10.45
CA GLU A 67 0.22 1.38 -9.67
C GLU A 67 0.58 0.62 -8.39
N SER A 68 -0.44 0.08 -7.70
CA SER A 68 -0.23 -0.66 -6.46
C SER A 68 0.56 -1.94 -6.68
N MET A 69 0.26 -2.70 -7.73
CA MET A 69 1.02 -3.90 -8.10
C MET A 69 2.46 -3.59 -8.46
N ALA A 70 2.68 -2.60 -9.33
CA ALA A 70 4.01 -2.20 -9.75
C ALA A 70 4.87 -1.68 -8.59
N ARG A 71 4.25 -0.95 -7.63
CA ARG A 71 4.92 -0.47 -6.42
C ARG A 71 5.23 -1.63 -5.46
N PHE A 72 4.33 -2.59 -5.32
CA PHE A 72 4.53 -3.78 -4.49
C PHE A 72 5.71 -4.61 -5.01
N ASP A 73 5.72 -4.93 -6.31
CA ASP A 73 6.83 -5.65 -6.97
C ASP A 73 8.19 -5.00 -6.65
N ARG A 74 8.32 -3.71 -6.92
CA ARG A 74 9.59 -2.99 -6.68
C ARG A 74 10.02 -3.00 -5.22
N GLN A 75 9.10 -2.66 -4.31
CA GLN A 75 9.43 -2.55 -2.89
C GLN A 75 9.73 -3.91 -2.25
N LEU A 76 9.10 -4.99 -2.71
CA LEU A 76 9.40 -6.33 -2.24
C LEU A 76 10.83 -6.74 -2.61
N VAL A 77 11.27 -6.48 -3.85
CA VAL A 77 12.65 -6.74 -4.31
C VAL A 77 13.65 -5.92 -3.48
N GLU A 78 13.38 -4.63 -3.26
CA GLU A 78 14.26 -3.75 -2.48
C GLU A 78 14.39 -4.22 -1.02
N LEU A 79 13.28 -4.63 -0.40
CA LEU A 79 13.27 -5.13 0.98
C LEU A 79 13.94 -6.50 1.11
N SER A 80 13.74 -7.40 0.14
CA SER A 80 14.43 -8.69 0.10
C SER A 80 15.94 -8.53 0.00
N ALA A 81 16.41 -7.57 -0.80
CA ALA A 81 17.83 -7.25 -0.94
C ALA A 81 18.42 -6.57 0.30
N PHE A 82 17.67 -5.70 0.97
CA PHE A 82 18.14 -4.97 2.16
C PHE A 82 18.20 -5.85 3.42
N SER A 83 17.39 -6.90 3.54
CA SER A 83 17.14 -7.70 4.75
C SER A 83 18.37 -7.89 5.66
N PRO A 84 18.51 -7.13 6.76
CA PRO A 84 19.74 -7.07 7.56
C PRO A 84 19.93 -8.29 8.47
N LEU A 85 18.86 -9.07 8.72
CA LEU A 85 18.86 -10.23 9.61
C LEU A 85 18.24 -11.45 8.93
N PRO A 86 18.70 -12.67 9.25
CA PRO A 86 18.20 -13.92 8.65
C PRO A 86 16.68 -14.08 8.74
N ASP A 87 16.08 -13.75 9.90
CA ASP A 87 14.64 -13.86 10.12
C ASP A 87 13.84 -12.91 9.23
N ILE A 88 14.35 -11.70 8.99
CA ILE A 88 13.74 -10.72 8.10
C ILE A 88 13.82 -11.22 6.66
N LYS A 89 14.99 -11.75 6.27
CA LYS A 89 15.19 -12.35 4.95
C LYS A 89 14.22 -13.51 4.71
N SER A 90 14.06 -14.40 5.69
CA SER A 90 13.10 -15.52 5.63
C SER A 90 11.66 -15.02 5.46
N THR A 91 11.28 -13.95 6.17
CA THR A 91 9.93 -13.37 6.08
C THR A 91 9.65 -12.82 4.67
N TYR A 92 10.59 -12.08 4.07
CA TYR A 92 10.41 -11.55 2.72
C TYR A 92 10.45 -12.63 1.63
N ALA A 93 11.25 -13.69 1.79
CA ALA A 93 11.22 -14.84 0.90
C ALA A 93 9.85 -15.55 0.91
N GLN A 94 9.23 -15.72 2.10
CA GLN A 94 7.88 -16.25 2.22
C GLN A 94 6.83 -15.32 1.57
N LEU A 95 6.98 -14.01 1.76
CA LEU A 95 6.10 -13.02 1.15
C LEU A 95 6.20 -13.04 -0.38
N GLU A 96 7.41 -13.19 -0.93
CA GLU A 96 7.65 -13.28 -2.37
C GLU A 96 6.98 -14.53 -2.97
N ALA A 97 7.12 -15.68 -2.32
CA ALA A 97 6.46 -16.92 -2.75
C ALA A 97 4.92 -16.80 -2.76
N LEU A 98 4.35 -16.11 -1.76
CA LEU A 98 2.92 -15.87 -1.66
C LEU A 98 2.43 -14.79 -2.64
N TRP A 99 3.26 -13.80 -2.93
CA TRP A 99 2.95 -12.68 -3.82
C TRP A 99 2.56 -13.14 -5.23
N GLY A 100 3.25 -14.14 -5.78
CA GLY A 100 2.90 -14.72 -7.09
C GLY A 100 1.47 -15.23 -7.17
N GLN A 101 1.01 -15.92 -6.14
CA GLN A 101 -0.37 -16.41 -6.04
C GLN A 101 -1.37 -15.26 -5.90
N TYR A 102 -1.05 -14.29 -5.04
CA TYR A 102 -1.91 -13.13 -4.80
C TYR A 102 -2.05 -12.26 -6.05
N LYS A 103 -0.95 -12.01 -6.76
CA LYS A 103 -0.94 -11.29 -8.03
C LYS A 103 -1.81 -11.98 -9.08
N SER A 104 -1.72 -13.30 -9.19
CA SER A 104 -2.53 -14.08 -10.12
C SER A 104 -4.04 -14.01 -9.81
N ALA A 105 -4.42 -13.89 -8.54
CA ALA A 105 -5.81 -13.72 -8.12
C ALA A 105 -6.37 -12.32 -8.43
N LEU A 106 -5.51 -11.31 -8.54
CA LEU A 106 -5.88 -9.91 -8.81
C LEU A 106 -5.96 -9.59 -10.31
N VAL A 107 -5.20 -10.28 -11.16
CA VAL A 107 -5.07 -9.98 -12.60
C VAL A 107 -5.60 -11.12 -13.48
N GLY A 108 -5.91 -10.76 -14.73
CA GLY A 108 -6.23 -11.74 -15.77
C GLY A 108 -7.71 -12.13 -15.87
N GLN A 109 -8.55 -11.70 -14.95
CA GLN A 109 -9.99 -11.93 -15.00
C GLN A 109 -10.77 -10.69 -14.58
N ILE A 110 -11.97 -10.52 -15.16
CA ILE A 110 -12.93 -9.52 -14.69
C ILE A 110 -13.29 -9.86 -13.23
N PRO A 111 -13.27 -8.90 -12.30
CA PRO A 111 -13.63 -9.13 -10.92
C PRO A 111 -15.00 -9.81 -10.78
N ARG A 112 -15.06 -10.90 -10.03
CA ARG A 112 -16.27 -11.64 -9.75
C ARG A 112 -16.52 -11.72 -8.26
N ARG A 113 -17.76 -11.52 -7.86
CA ARG A 113 -18.18 -11.54 -6.46
C ARG A 113 -17.85 -12.86 -5.75
N GLU A 114 -18.00 -13.96 -6.47
CA GLU A 114 -17.73 -15.32 -5.96
C GLU A 114 -16.26 -15.52 -5.56
N ASN A 115 -15.33 -14.82 -6.21
CA ASN A 115 -13.89 -14.94 -5.95
C ASN A 115 -13.42 -14.08 -4.77
N VAL A 116 -14.27 -13.18 -4.25
CA VAL A 116 -13.87 -12.21 -3.23
C VAL A 116 -13.47 -12.89 -1.92
N ALA A 117 -14.17 -13.92 -1.47
CA ALA A 117 -13.82 -14.62 -0.23
C ALA A 117 -12.41 -15.21 -0.29
N ALA A 118 -12.07 -15.94 -1.36
CA ALA A 118 -10.74 -16.50 -1.57
C ALA A 118 -9.65 -15.41 -1.70
N LEU A 119 -9.97 -14.31 -2.39
CA LEU A 119 -9.06 -13.17 -2.49
C LEU A 119 -8.77 -12.55 -1.12
N ILE A 120 -9.78 -12.39 -0.26
CA ILE A 120 -9.63 -11.82 1.10
C ILE A 120 -8.83 -12.76 2.02
N GLU A 121 -8.98 -14.07 1.89
CA GLU A 121 -8.17 -15.03 2.64
C GLU A 121 -6.68 -14.95 2.24
N LEU A 122 -6.42 -14.84 0.94
CA LEU A 122 -5.06 -14.70 0.42
C LEU A 122 -4.43 -13.35 0.83
N ASP A 123 -5.22 -12.27 0.74
CA ASP A 123 -4.87 -10.94 1.24
C ASP A 123 -4.49 -10.95 2.73
N ALA A 124 -5.24 -11.66 3.57
CA ALA A 124 -4.93 -11.75 5.00
C ALA A 124 -3.54 -12.37 5.25
N LYS A 125 -3.17 -13.41 4.52
CA LYS A 125 -1.84 -14.04 4.60
C LYS A 125 -0.73 -13.11 4.12
N VAL A 126 -0.96 -12.39 3.03
CA VAL A 126 -0.01 -11.37 2.51
C VAL A 126 0.19 -10.25 3.53
N LEU A 127 -0.91 -9.74 4.11
CA LEU A 127 -0.85 -8.71 5.15
C LEU A 127 -0.11 -9.19 6.40
N GLU A 128 -0.31 -10.43 6.83
CA GLU A 128 0.38 -11.01 7.98
C GLU A 128 1.90 -10.99 7.79
N LEU A 129 2.40 -11.50 6.66
CA LEU A 129 3.83 -11.51 6.36
C LEU A 129 4.39 -10.09 6.18
N ALA A 130 3.68 -9.20 5.50
CA ALA A 130 4.08 -7.80 5.36
C ALA A 130 4.14 -7.09 6.72
N ASN A 131 3.20 -7.38 7.63
CA ASN A 131 3.19 -6.84 8.99
C ASN A 131 4.34 -7.41 9.83
N LYS A 132 4.62 -8.72 9.72
CA LYS A 132 5.75 -9.37 10.39
C LYS A 132 7.06 -8.71 9.97
N GLY A 133 7.31 -8.52 8.66
CA GLY A 133 8.52 -7.87 8.16
C GLY A 133 8.68 -6.43 8.66
N ALA A 134 7.61 -5.64 8.64
CA ALA A 134 7.64 -4.27 9.17
C ALA A 134 7.92 -4.23 10.67
N SER A 135 7.37 -5.15 11.45
CA SER A 135 7.60 -5.26 12.90
C SER A 135 9.04 -5.68 13.22
N GLN A 136 9.57 -6.65 12.49
CA GLN A 136 10.97 -7.11 12.64
C GLN A 136 11.97 -5.99 12.34
N LEU A 137 11.76 -5.22 11.25
CA LEU A 137 12.60 -4.05 10.94
C LEU A 137 12.52 -2.98 12.03
N THR A 138 11.33 -2.73 12.58
CA THR A 138 11.14 -1.77 13.67
C THR A 138 11.86 -2.21 14.93
N GLN A 139 11.81 -3.50 15.26
CA GLN A 139 12.55 -4.06 16.41
C GLN A 139 14.06 -3.99 16.17
N ALA A 140 14.53 -4.34 14.98
CA ALA A 140 15.95 -4.26 14.63
C ALA A 140 16.51 -2.83 14.71
N SER A 141 15.69 -1.82 14.44
CA SER A 141 16.06 -0.41 14.61
C SER A 141 16.23 -0.02 16.08
N GLY A 142 15.40 -0.52 16.98
CA GLY A 142 15.43 -0.19 18.42
C GLY A 142 15.10 1.27 18.79
N ARG A 143 14.86 2.15 17.81
CA ARG A 143 14.68 3.60 18.02
C ARG A 143 13.21 3.98 18.23
N PRO A 144 12.89 4.93 19.15
CA PRO A 144 11.52 5.44 19.33
C PRO A 144 10.89 6.00 18.04
N LEU A 145 11.63 6.81 17.27
CA LEU A 145 11.18 7.36 15.99
C LEU A 145 10.79 6.29 14.97
N SER A 146 11.48 5.16 14.93
CA SER A 146 11.14 4.04 14.05
C SER A 146 9.76 3.44 14.38
N ARG A 147 9.34 3.50 15.64
CA ARG A 147 7.98 3.11 16.05
C ARG A 147 6.93 4.07 15.48
N LEU A 148 7.21 5.38 15.46
CA LEU A 148 6.31 6.38 14.86
C LEU A 148 6.23 6.23 13.34
N VAL A 149 7.34 5.92 12.66
CA VAL A 149 7.34 5.57 11.23
C VAL A 149 6.45 4.35 10.98
N ASN A 150 6.57 3.30 11.79
CA ASN A 150 5.75 2.10 11.66
C ASN A 150 4.27 2.38 11.97
N MET A 151 3.97 3.17 13.01
CA MET A 151 2.61 3.53 13.41
C MET A 151 1.91 4.38 12.37
N SER A 152 2.55 5.44 11.88
CA SER A 152 2.01 6.28 10.81
C SER A 152 1.84 5.51 9.50
N GLY A 153 2.81 4.61 9.19
CA GLY A 153 2.70 3.69 8.06
C GLY A 153 1.50 2.74 8.17
N ARG A 154 1.14 2.32 9.38
CA ARG A 154 -0.03 1.46 9.63
C ARG A 154 -1.34 2.18 9.37
N GLN A 155 -1.43 3.49 9.62
CA GLN A 155 -2.62 4.30 9.30
C GLN A 155 -2.97 4.24 7.81
N ARG A 156 -1.96 4.26 6.93
CA ARG A 156 -2.15 4.08 5.48
C ARG A 156 -2.90 2.77 5.18
N MET A 157 -2.49 1.68 5.83
CA MET A 157 -3.09 0.36 5.65
C MET A 157 -4.52 0.33 6.20
N LEU A 158 -4.77 0.91 7.39
CA LEU A 158 -6.06 0.88 8.06
C LEU A 158 -7.15 1.60 7.25
N SER A 159 -6.83 2.75 6.64
CA SER A 159 -7.78 3.46 5.76
C SER A 159 -8.19 2.62 4.55
N GLN A 160 -7.23 1.92 3.92
CA GLN A 160 -7.51 1.06 2.77
C GLN A 160 -8.29 -0.20 3.17
N ARG A 161 -7.94 -0.79 4.34
CA ARG A 161 -8.65 -1.95 4.90
C ARG A 161 -10.12 -1.62 5.21
N THR A 162 -10.38 -0.47 5.80
CA THR A 162 -11.75 0.00 6.09
C THR A 162 -12.57 0.11 4.81
N ALA A 163 -12.04 0.80 3.78
CA ALA A 163 -12.72 0.94 2.50
C ALA A 163 -12.92 -0.41 1.78
N LYS A 164 -11.93 -1.30 1.84
CA LYS A 164 -12.02 -2.66 1.28
C LYS A 164 -13.24 -3.41 1.83
N PHE A 165 -13.40 -3.46 3.13
CA PHE A 165 -14.51 -4.20 3.74
C PHE A 165 -15.86 -3.51 3.53
N TYR A 166 -15.91 -2.17 3.48
CA TYR A 166 -17.12 -1.46 3.06
C TYR A 166 -17.55 -1.86 1.63
N LEU A 167 -16.61 -1.86 0.69
CA LEU A 167 -16.90 -2.22 -0.71
C LEU A 167 -17.27 -3.70 -0.85
N ALA A 168 -16.67 -4.61 -0.08
CA ALA A 168 -17.09 -6.01 -0.06
C ALA A 168 -18.55 -6.15 0.37
N LYS A 169 -18.99 -5.40 1.39
CA LYS A 169 -20.38 -5.35 1.83
C LYS A 169 -21.29 -4.69 0.80
N ALA A 170 -20.86 -3.61 0.16
CA ALA A 170 -21.63 -2.94 -0.88
C ALA A 170 -21.89 -3.87 -2.08
N TRP A 171 -20.95 -4.75 -2.38
CA TRP A 171 -21.09 -5.77 -3.43
C TRP A 171 -21.84 -7.03 -2.99
N ASN A 172 -22.25 -7.12 -1.72
CA ASN A 172 -22.81 -8.34 -1.13
C ASN A 172 -21.88 -9.56 -1.33
N ALA A 173 -20.57 -9.33 -1.24
CA ALA A 173 -19.58 -10.40 -1.33
C ALA A 173 -19.64 -11.29 -0.06
N PRO A 174 -19.37 -12.61 -0.17
CA PRO A 174 -19.49 -13.55 0.93
C PRO A 174 -18.29 -13.45 1.90
N VAL A 175 -18.16 -12.30 2.60
CA VAL A 175 -17.11 -12.01 3.58
C VAL A 175 -17.75 -11.84 4.96
N ALA A 176 -17.90 -12.92 5.70
CA ALA A 176 -18.63 -12.95 6.98
C ALA A 176 -18.07 -11.96 8.02
N GLN A 177 -16.78 -11.71 8.04
CA GLN A 177 -16.09 -10.88 9.03
C GLN A 177 -15.96 -9.42 8.62
N ALA A 178 -16.58 -8.98 7.51
CA ALA A 178 -16.38 -7.64 6.96
C ALA A 178 -16.70 -6.52 7.95
N ASP A 179 -17.79 -6.62 8.72
CA ASP A 179 -18.17 -5.62 9.73
C ASP A 179 -17.17 -5.55 10.88
N THR A 180 -16.81 -6.71 11.43
CA THR A 180 -15.85 -6.81 12.54
C THR A 180 -14.48 -6.25 12.14
N GLU A 181 -14.00 -6.61 10.97
CA GLU A 181 -12.71 -6.16 10.47
C GLU A 181 -12.69 -4.67 10.12
N MET A 182 -13.78 -4.15 9.57
CA MET A 182 -13.96 -2.72 9.33
C MET A 182 -13.97 -1.94 10.65
N GLN A 183 -14.75 -2.38 11.63
CA GLN A 183 -14.81 -1.72 12.94
C GLN A 183 -13.47 -1.74 13.67
N LYS A 184 -12.78 -2.89 13.66
CA LYS A 184 -11.44 -3.02 14.25
C LYS A 184 -10.44 -2.04 13.60
N ALA A 185 -10.45 -1.94 12.27
CA ALA A 185 -9.57 -1.00 11.56
C ALA A 185 -9.86 0.46 11.91
N ARG A 186 -11.13 0.84 12.05
CA ARG A 186 -11.56 2.19 12.45
C ARG A 186 -11.11 2.55 13.86
N THR A 187 -11.36 1.65 14.81
CA THR A 187 -10.96 1.86 16.23
C THR A 187 -9.44 2.00 16.34
N GLU A 188 -8.68 1.13 15.65
CA GLU A 188 -7.22 1.17 15.66
C GLU A 188 -6.69 2.45 15.00
N PHE A 189 -7.31 2.89 13.89
CA PHE A 189 -6.92 4.14 13.22
C PHE A 189 -7.04 5.33 14.17
N THR A 190 -8.18 5.49 14.82
CA THR A 190 -8.46 6.61 15.72
C THR A 190 -7.49 6.62 16.92
N ALA A 191 -7.30 5.49 17.58
CA ALA A 191 -6.40 5.39 18.74
C ALA A 191 -4.92 5.67 18.37
N ALA A 192 -4.47 5.21 17.21
CA ALA A 192 -3.11 5.47 16.76
C ALA A 192 -2.93 6.92 16.28
N LEU A 193 -3.96 7.56 15.73
CA LEU A 193 -3.92 8.98 15.38
C LEU A 193 -3.75 9.86 16.64
N ASP A 194 -4.48 9.57 17.72
CA ASP A 194 -4.34 10.25 19.01
C ASP A 194 -2.90 10.14 19.56
N THR A 195 -2.31 8.94 19.43
CA THR A 195 -0.92 8.70 19.84
C THR A 195 0.08 9.50 19.00
N LEU A 196 -0.12 9.58 17.68
CA LEU A 196 0.76 10.33 16.78
C LEU A 196 0.69 11.85 17.02
N GLU A 197 -0.50 12.39 17.31
CA GLU A 197 -0.70 13.82 17.60
C GLU A 197 -0.04 14.27 18.91
N THR A 198 -0.03 13.38 19.91
CA THR A 198 0.54 13.65 21.23
C THR A 198 2.01 13.26 21.35
N ALA A 199 2.61 12.66 20.32
CA ALA A 199 4.01 12.23 20.33
C ALA A 199 4.94 13.45 20.50
N PRO A 200 5.88 13.42 21.47
CA PRO A 200 6.80 14.53 21.71
C PRO A 200 7.74 14.80 20.52
N GLU A 201 7.99 13.79 19.69
CA GLU A 201 8.81 13.89 18.48
C GLU A 201 8.05 14.52 17.30
N ALA A 202 6.73 14.72 17.40
CA ALA A 202 5.94 15.34 16.34
C ALA A 202 6.28 16.85 16.21
N THR A 203 6.95 17.22 15.12
CA THR A 203 7.21 18.62 14.80
C THR A 203 5.91 19.39 14.54
N PRO A 204 5.90 20.75 14.64
CA PRO A 204 4.73 21.56 14.30
C PRO A 204 4.16 21.21 12.92
N GLN A 205 5.00 20.96 11.93
CA GLN A 205 4.59 20.61 10.58
C GLN A 205 3.93 19.22 10.53
N ILE A 206 4.46 18.23 11.27
CA ILE A 206 3.81 16.90 11.39
C ILE A 206 2.44 17.03 12.05
N LYS A 207 2.33 17.84 13.12
CA LYS A 207 1.05 18.08 13.80
C LYS A 207 0.00 18.71 12.88
N GLN A 208 0.37 19.63 12.00
CA GLN A 208 -0.53 20.19 10.99
C GLN A 208 -1.04 19.13 10.01
N GLU A 209 -0.16 18.27 9.51
CA GLU A 209 -0.58 17.18 8.61
C GLU A 209 -1.45 16.13 9.35
N LEU A 210 -1.18 15.87 10.63
CA LEU A 210 -2.02 14.97 11.45
C LEU A 210 -3.41 15.56 11.69
N GLU A 211 -3.53 16.87 11.91
CA GLU A 211 -4.81 17.55 12.01
C GLU A 211 -5.61 17.45 10.71
N LEU A 212 -4.96 17.65 9.57
CA LEU A 212 -5.58 17.41 8.24
C LEU A 212 -6.00 15.94 8.08
N ALA A 213 -5.20 14.99 8.56
CA ALA A 213 -5.55 13.57 8.54
C ALA A 213 -6.82 13.31 9.38
N ARG A 214 -6.95 13.93 10.56
CA ARG A 214 -8.12 13.83 11.42
C ARG A 214 -9.36 14.40 10.73
N GLN A 215 -9.27 15.55 10.11
CA GLN A 215 -10.39 16.14 9.35
C GLN A 215 -10.83 15.23 8.21
N GLN A 216 -9.87 14.69 7.42
CA GLN A 216 -10.19 13.74 6.34
C GLN A 216 -10.74 12.42 6.88
N TRP A 217 -10.31 11.97 8.06
CA TRP A 217 -10.86 10.79 8.72
C TRP A 217 -12.33 11.00 9.09
N VAL A 218 -12.72 12.18 9.61
CA VAL A 218 -14.12 12.53 9.88
C VAL A 218 -14.97 12.47 8.60
N PHE A 219 -14.49 13.03 7.49
CA PHE A 219 -15.19 12.91 6.21
C PHE A 219 -15.31 11.46 5.74
N PHE A 220 -14.27 10.65 5.95
CA PHE A 220 -14.32 9.22 5.62
C PHE A 220 -15.34 8.49 6.49
N GLU A 221 -15.41 8.76 7.79
CA GLU A 221 -16.40 8.19 8.70
C GLU A 221 -17.84 8.57 8.29
N LEU A 222 -18.07 9.80 7.86
CA LEU A 222 -19.36 10.24 7.33
C LEU A 222 -19.73 9.47 6.03
N ALA A 223 -18.77 9.24 5.15
CA ALA A 223 -19.00 8.45 3.94
C ALA A 223 -19.36 6.98 4.29
N LEU A 224 -18.70 6.39 5.29
CA LEU A 224 -18.95 5.02 5.77
C LEU A 224 -20.33 4.88 6.46
N ALA A 225 -20.83 5.93 7.11
CA ALA A 225 -22.12 5.93 7.79
C ALA A 225 -23.32 5.88 6.82
N ASN A 226 -23.11 6.13 5.54
CA ASN A 226 -24.17 6.08 4.55
C ASN A 226 -24.63 4.64 4.31
N VAL A 227 -25.80 4.28 4.87
CA VAL A 227 -26.39 2.95 4.81
C VAL A 227 -26.90 2.58 3.39
N ASN A 228 -27.16 3.58 2.56
CA ASN A 228 -27.52 3.35 1.16
C ASN A 228 -26.27 3.08 0.34
N ARG A 229 -25.87 1.82 0.25
CA ARG A 229 -24.68 1.32 -0.44
C ARG A 229 -24.78 1.41 -1.97
N SER A 230 -25.24 2.56 -2.47
CA SER A 230 -25.27 2.87 -3.89
C SER A 230 -23.84 2.95 -4.46
N VAL A 231 -23.71 2.87 -5.78
CA VAL A 231 -22.44 3.10 -6.50
C VAL A 231 -21.82 4.44 -6.10
N ARG A 232 -22.64 5.50 -5.95
CA ARG A 232 -22.18 6.84 -5.51
C ARG A 232 -21.64 6.83 -4.08
N SER A 233 -22.29 6.12 -3.14
CA SER A 233 -21.80 5.99 -1.77
C SER A 233 -20.48 5.20 -1.73
N ALA A 234 -20.38 4.15 -2.53
CA ALA A 234 -19.16 3.36 -2.67
C ALA A 234 -18.00 4.18 -3.28
N GLU A 235 -18.30 5.04 -4.24
CA GLU A 235 -17.31 5.97 -4.82
C GLU A 235 -16.82 6.99 -3.79
N ASN A 236 -17.71 7.57 -2.99
CA ASN A 236 -17.32 8.50 -1.92
C ASN A 236 -16.37 7.82 -0.92
N VAL A 237 -16.63 6.57 -0.52
CA VAL A 237 -15.77 5.79 0.36
C VAL A 237 -14.42 5.49 -0.30
N PHE A 238 -14.42 5.10 -1.57
CA PHE A 238 -13.18 4.88 -2.33
C PHE A 238 -12.31 6.14 -2.36
N LEU A 239 -12.88 7.29 -2.73
CA LEU A 239 -12.16 8.56 -2.84
C LEU A 239 -11.68 9.07 -1.47
N ALA A 240 -12.53 9.03 -0.45
CA ALA A 240 -12.17 9.46 0.90
C ALA A 240 -10.99 8.63 1.46
N SER A 241 -10.95 7.31 1.20
CA SER A 241 -9.83 6.47 1.61
C SER A 241 -8.52 6.85 0.93
N GLU A 242 -8.54 7.26 -0.35
CA GLU A 242 -7.36 7.74 -1.08
C GLU A 242 -6.87 9.10 -0.53
N ASN A 243 -7.78 9.98 -0.12
CA ASN A 243 -7.43 11.26 0.49
C ASN A 243 -6.71 11.05 1.84
N VAL A 244 -7.26 10.21 2.72
CA VAL A 244 -6.62 9.85 3.99
C VAL A 244 -5.23 9.21 3.73
N LEU A 245 -5.13 8.29 2.76
CA LEU A 245 -3.86 7.68 2.37
C LEU A 245 -2.83 8.72 1.97
N SER A 246 -3.19 9.69 1.13
CA SER A 246 -2.28 10.73 0.63
C SER A 246 -1.66 11.55 1.76
N ILE A 247 -2.45 11.92 2.78
CA ILE A 247 -1.97 12.68 3.92
C ILE A 247 -1.09 11.80 4.82
N MET A 248 -1.51 10.58 5.12
CA MET A 248 -0.73 9.66 5.96
C MET A 248 0.57 9.21 5.29
N GLU A 249 0.65 9.22 3.95
CA GLU A 249 1.92 9.03 3.22
C GLU A 249 2.91 10.16 3.53
N LYS A 250 2.46 11.43 3.49
CA LYS A 250 3.30 12.59 3.85
C LYS A 250 3.77 12.49 5.30
N VAL A 251 2.86 12.25 6.24
CA VAL A 251 3.19 12.09 7.67
C VAL A 251 4.25 11.01 7.87
N THR A 252 4.09 9.85 7.22
CA THR A 252 5.05 8.74 7.35
C THR A 252 6.43 9.10 6.79
N VAL A 253 6.48 9.79 5.63
CA VAL A 253 7.74 10.27 5.04
C VAL A 253 8.41 11.29 5.95
N MET A 254 7.66 12.19 6.58
CA MET A 254 8.21 13.18 7.51
C MET A 254 8.83 12.51 8.74
N TYR A 255 8.15 11.54 9.37
CA TYR A 255 8.74 10.76 10.47
C TYR A 255 9.96 9.96 10.02
N ALA A 256 9.93 9.34 8.84
CA ALA A 256 11.08 8.60 8.32
C ALA A 256 12.31 9.48 8.11
N ARG A 257 12.14 10.72 7.66
CA ARG A 257 13.22 11.70 7.50
C ARG A 257 13.80 12.18 8.83
N LEU A 258 12.95 12.36 9.86
CA LEU A 258 13.41 12.73 11.20
C LEU A 258 14.22 11.60 11.86
N ALA A 259 13.91 10.36 11.50
CA ALA A 259 14.56 9.18 12.07
C ALA A 259 15.86 8.78 11.36
N GLY A 260 16.13 9.31 10.17
CA GLY A 260 17.35 9.06 9.36
C GLY A 260 18.36 10.09 9.53
#